data_43cb8d21d79e5aa608ff4567c3926ee5
#
_entry.id   43cb8d21d79e5aa608ff4567c3926ee5
#
_cell.length_a   1.000
_cell.length_b   1.000
_cell.length_c   1.000
_cell.angle_alpha   90.00
_cell.angle_beta   90.00
_cell.angle_gamma   90.00
#
_symmetry.space_group_name_H-M   'P 1'
#
loop_
_entity.id
_entity.type
_entity.pdbx_description
1 polymer ?
#
loop_
_entity_poly.entity_id
_entity_poly.type
_entity_poly.pdbx_seq_one_letter_code
_entity_poly.pdbx_strand_id
1 'polypeptide(L)'
;MRTALDGDGFVGNVTSYLDDRTLAASRPIDVDGLQWVVIAEQATQETARSLDRFVKSILVVLAILLPAIAIVGVAIGRSLVRPVRPLVAAASRIAGGDFDPDLPDLGSNELGDLAQQLHGVAQQLRTRHRDLAAEEQRIEEMLRAILPPRLIERVRDGERGIVDVVDTATVVSVMLIGLPDPSDPDQDATLEASSRIVTDLDLLAGENELERVHISADHQLFLAGLGRPGPEVEPAIGFAALVGDVVAAAGQELGVSLDVRVGLSAGDIATGVLGSQQLSFGVWGDPPRVAATLGAIARRGQVLVNASVADVLDANWHVDPIDGGMGLND
;
A
#
# COMPACT_ATOMS: atom_id res chain seq x y z
N MET A 1 -50.79 -71.68 52.86
CA MET A 1 -50.38 -72.77 53.76
C MET A 1 -51.12 -74.10 53.47
N ARG A 2 -52.42 -74.11 53.13
CA ARG A 2 -53.11 -75.38 52.73
C ARG A 2 -52.61 -75.98 51.46
N THR A 3 -52.27 -75.19 50.44
CA THR A 3 -51.77 -75.67 49.13
C THR A 3 -50.39 -76.34 49.22
N ALA A 4 -49.58 -76.04 50.19
CA ALA A 4 -48.25 -76.64 50.38
C ALA A 4 -48.28 -78.02 51.05
N LEU A 5 -49.42 -78.37 51.67
CA LEU A 5 -49.65 -79.67 52.30
C LEU A 5 -50.21 -80.75 51.30
N ASP A 6 -50.76 -80.27 50.19
CA ASP A 6 -51.37 -81.16 49.13
C ASP A 6 -50.35 -81.68 48.12
N GLY A 7 -49.04 -81.54 48.35
CA GLY A 7 -47.99 -82.18 47.59
C GLY A 7 -47.33 -81.36 46.50
N ASP A 8 -47.81 -80.19 46.20
CA ASP A 8 -47.18 -79.30 45.17
C ASP A 8 -46.37 -78.17 45.85
N GLY A 9 -45.10 -78.09 45.48
CA GLY A 9 -44.27 -76.96 45.91
C GLY A 9 -44.82 -75.61 45.41
N PHE A 10 -44.79 -74.54 46.25
CA PHE A 10 -45.27 -73.18 45.91
C PHE A 10 -44.12 -72.27 45.89
N VAL A 11 -44.09 -71.40 44.85
CA VAL A 11 -43.18 -70.22 44.78
C VAL A 11 -44.02 -69.02 44.44
N GLY A 12 -44.02 -68.02 45.31
CA GLY A 12 -44.79 -66.83 45.03
C GLY A 12 -44.71 -65.76 46.16
N ASN A 13 -45.26 -64.60 45.90
CA ASN A 13 -45.36 -63.58 46.93
C ASN A 13 -46.45 -63.88 47.97
N VAL A 14 -46.08 -64.03 49.20
CA VAL A 14 -46.98 -64.27 50.32
C VAL A 14 -46.80 -63.22 51.42
N THR A 15 -47.82 -63.01 52.21
CA THR A 15 -47.67 -62.21 53.43
C THR A 15 -47.20 -63.13 54.56
N SER A 16 -46.00 -62.84 55.10
CA SER A 16 -45.42 -63.58 56.20
C SER A 16 -46.29 -63.45 57.48
N TYR A 17 -46.08 -64.28 58.38
CA TYR A 17 -46.77 -64.22 59.72
C TYR A 17 -46.43 -62.94 60.47
N LEU A 18 -45.41 -62.13 60.08
CA LEU A 18 -45.03 -60.85 60.58
C LEU A 18 -45.66 -59.67 59.79
N ASP A 19 -46.64 -59.97 58.92
CA ASP A 19 -47.36 -59.00 58.10
C ASP A 19 -46.50 -58.32 57.00
N ASP A 20 -45.32 -58.88 56.70
CA ASP A 20 -44.44 -58.42 55.67
C ASP A 20 -44.65 -59.19 54.36
N ARG A 21 -44.54 -58.54 53.22
CA ARG A 21 -44.54 -59.20 51.91
C ARG A 21 -43.19 -59.87 51.68
N THR A 22 -43.24 -61.19 51.57
CA THR A 22 -42.08 -62.03 51.34
C THR A 22 -42.25 -62.89 50.07
N LEU A 23 -41.16 -63.11 49.38
CA LEU A 23 -41.13 -64.17 48.35
C LEU A 23 -40.90 -65.45 49.14
N ALA A 24 -41.87 -66.37 49.15
CA ALA A 24 -41.76 -67.63 49.82
C ALA A 24 -41.69 -68.77 48.78
N ALA A 25 -40.82 -69.72 49.03
CA ALA A 25 -40.79 -71.03 48.34
C ALA A 25 -41.05 -72.08 49.40
N SER A 26 -42.02 -72.94 49.12
CA SER A 26 -42.31 -74.05 50.01
C SER A 26 -42.18 -75.38 49.26
N ARG A 27 -41.66 -76.42 49.95
CA ARG A 27 -41.55 -77.81 49.43
C ARG A 27 -41.92 -78.79 50.52
N PRO A 28 -42.82 -79.72 50.22
CA PRO A 28 -43.12 -80.76 51.15
C PRO A 28 -41.94 -81.80 51.26
N ILE A 29 -41.71 -82.25 52.49
CA ILE A 29 -40.73 -83.33 52.76
C ILE A 29 -41.51 -84.46 53.42
N ASP A 30 -41.36 -85.66 52.84
CA ASP A 30 -41.95 -86.87 53.40
C ASP A 30 -40.94 -87.51 54.37
N VAL A 31 -41.32 -87.54 55.64
CA VAL A 31 -40.54 -88.17 56.72
C VAL A 31 -41.46 -89.10 57.48
N ASP A 32 -41.30 -90.43 57.25
CA ASP A 32 -41.99 -91.50 57.89
C ASP A 32 -43.23 -91.15 58.84
N GLY A 33 -44.37 -90.87 58.16
CA GLY A 33 -45.63 -90.65 58.83
C GLY A 33 -45.94 -89.24 59.35
N LEU A 34 -45.05 -88.31 58.97
CA LEU A 34 -45.23 -86.86 59.33
C LEU A 34 -45.09 -85.99 58.03
N GLN A 35 -46.13 -85.28 57.76
CA GLN A 35 -46.06 -84.28 56.63
C GLN A 35 -45.41 -83.02 57.10
N TRP A 36 -44.18 -82.74 56.60
CA TRP A 36 -43.44 -81.54 56.90
C TRP A 36 -43.37 -80.68 55.63
N VAL A 37 -43.36 -79.35 55.80
CA VAL A 37 -43.15 -78.37 54.72
C VAL A 37 -42.00 -77.46 55.11
N VAL A 38 -40.97 -77.42 54.27
CA VAL A 38 -39.91 -76.44 54.42
C VAL A 38 -40.33 -75.14 53.67
N ILE A 39 -40.30 -74.02 54.35
CA ILE A 39 -40.62 -72.74 53.80
C ILE A 39 -39.35 -71.90 53.86
N ALA A 40 -38.88 -71.44 52.72
CA ALA A 40 -37.82 -70.40 52.64
C ALA A 40 -38.49 -69.09 52.30
N GLU A 41 -38.32 -68.10 53.16
CA GLU A 41 -38.88 -66.80 52.95
C GLU A 41 -37.75 -65.76 52.79
N GLN A 42 -37.87 -64.94 51.77
CA GLN A 42 -36.96 -63.76 51.59
C GLN A 42 -37.79 -62.50 51.59
N ALA A 43 -37.46 -61.59 52.48
CA ALA A 43 -38.16 -60.31 52.60
C ALA A 43 -37.86 -59.45 51.35
N THR A 44 -38.89 -59.18 50.57
CA THR A 44 -38.80 -58.31 49.39
C THR A 44 -38.36 -56.90 49.70
N GLN A 45 -38.58 -56.44 50.94
CA GLN A 45 -38.16 -55.10 51.39
C GLN A 45 -36.64 -54.97 51.60
N GLU A 46 -35.90 -56.04 51.92
CA GLU A 46 -34.43 -55.96 52.07
C GLU A 46 -33.72 -55.80 50.73
N THR A 47 -34.22 -56.48 49.71
CA THR A 47 -33.67 -56.41 48.34
C THR A 47 -33.96 -55.03 47.73
N ALA A 48 -35.16 -54.46 47.96
CA ALA A 48 -35.54 -53.15 47.52
C ALA A 48 -34.73 -52.02 48.20
N ARG A 49 -34.44 -52.14 49.51
CA ARG A 49 -33.65 -51.14 50.26
C ARG A 49 -32.16 -51.10 49.82
N SER A 50 -31.58 -52.21 49.41
CA SER A 50 -30.20 -52.23 48.90
C SER A 50 -30.13 -51.64 47.49
N LEU A 51 -31.13 -51.87 46.63
CA LEU A 51 -31.24 -51.26 45.31
C LEU A 51 -31.45 -49.74 45.40
N ASP A 52 -32.33 -49.30 46.29
CA ASP A 52 -32.59 -47.86 46.53
C ASP A 52 -31.35 -47.12 46.98
N ARG A 53 -30.54 -47.72 47.88
CA ARG A 53 -29.26 -47.10 48.29
C ARG A 53 -28.28 -46.99 47.14
N PHE A 54 -28.19 -48.03 46.31
CA PHE A 54 -27.32 -48.04 45.17
C PHE A 54 -27.72 -46.97 44.12
N VAL A 55 -29.02 -46.90 43.79
CA VAL A 55 -29.55 -45.88 42.87
C VAL A 55 -29.34 -44.46 43.44
N LYS A 56 -29.60 -44.22 44.70
CA LYS A 56 -29.35 -42.96 45.36
C LYS A 56 -27.86 -42.58 45.31
N SER A 57 -26.95 -43.52 45.53
CA SER A 57 -25.51 -43.29 45.47
C SER A 57 -25.09 -42.89 44.05
N ILE A 58 -25.60 -43.57 43.03
CA ILE A 58 -25.33 -43.21 41.62
C ILE A 58 -25.86 -41.82 41.29
N LEU A 59 -27.08 -41.47 41.71
CA LEU A 59 -27.68 -40.17 41.49
C LEU A 59 -26.88 -39.04 42.18
N VAL A 60 -26.37 -39.27 43.38
CA VAL A 60 -25.52 -38.31 44.10
C VAL A 60 -24.17 -38.11 43.35
N VAL A 61 -23.53 -39.19 42.94
CA VAL A 61 -22.28 -39.10 42.12
C VAL A 61 -22.53 -38.36 40.85
N LEU A 62 -23.61 -38.65 40.15
CA LEU A 62 -23.95 -37.99 38.87
C LEU A 62 -24.27 -36.49 39.08
N ALA A 63 -24.98 -36.19 40.18
CA ALA A 63 -25.32 -34.81 40.55
C ALA A 63 -24.10 -33.94 40.90
N ILE A 64 -23.01 -34.56 41.34
CA ILE A 64 -21.72 -33.85 41.57
C ILE A 64 -20.87 -33.83 40.32
N LEU A 65 -20.79 -34.93 39.58
CA LEU A 65 -19.91 -35.09 38.44
C LEU A 65 -20.31 -34.21 37.24
N LEU A 66 -21.62 -34.17 36.94
CA LEU A 66 -22.11 -33.35 35.81
C LEU A 66 -21.80 -31.87 35.94
N PRO A 67 -22.12 -31.18 37.07
CA PRO A 67 -21.75 -29.78 37.26
C PRO A 67 -20.24 -29.59 37.33
N ALA A 68 -19.46 -30.52 37.87
CA ALA A 68 -18.00 -30.43 37.86
C ALA A 68 -17.44 -30.43 36.43
N ILE A 69 -17.90 -31.34 35.56
CA ILE A 69 -17.53 -31.37 34.17
C ILE A 69 -17.96 -30.08 33.45
N ALA A 70 -19.16 -29.57 33.70
CA ALA A 70 -19.64 -28.33 33.13
C ALA A 70 -18.78 -27.12 33.53
N ILE A 71 -18.41 -27.04 34.83
CA ILE A 71 -17.53 -25.97 35.35
C ILE A 71 -16.16 -26.03 34.67
N VAL A 72 -15.55 -27.21 34.59
CA VAL A 72 -14.25 -27.41 33.90
C VAL A 72 -14.36 -27.04 32.42
N GLY A 73 -15.40 -27.47 31.73
CA GLY A 73 -15.65 -27.14 30.34
C GLY A 73 -15.79 -25.63 30.12
N VAL A 74 -16.53 -24.94 30.96
CA VAL A 74 -16.67 -23.47 30.93
C VAL A 74 -15.35 -22.79 31.26
N ALA A 75 -14.58 -23.28 32.20
CA ALA A 75 -13.28 -22.74 32.59
C ALA A 75 -12.29 -22.85 31.42
N ILE A 76 -12.19 -24.00 30.76
CA ILE A 76 -11.36 -24.23 29.57
C ILE A 76 -11.82 -23.33 28.41
N GLY A 77 -13.12 -23.23 28.17
CA GLY A 77 -13.67 -22.38 27.13
C GLY A 77 -13.33 -20.90 27.33
N ARG A 78 -13.33 -20.45 28.58
CA ARG A 78 -12.98 -19.05 28.92
C ARG A 78 -11.48 -18.79 28.93
N SER A 79 -10.68 -19.72 29.38
CA SER A 79 -9.23 -19.52 29.55
C SER A 79 -8.41 -19.79 28.28
N LEU A 80 -8.87 -20.69 27.41
CA LEU A 80 -8.13 -21.09 26.21
C LEU A 80 -8.81 -20.64 24.91
N VAL A 81 -10.11 -20.89 24.76
CA VAL A 81 -10.77 -20.66 23.46
C VAL A 81 -11.11 -19.20 23.22
N ARG A 82 -11.60 -18.50 24.25
CA ARG A 82 -11.96 -17.08 24.10
C ARG A 82 -10.80 -16.17 23.72
N PRO A 83 -9.61 -16.27 24.32
CA PRO A 83 -8.48 -15.41 24.00
C PRO A 83 -7.85 -15.68 22.62
N VAL A 84 -8.00 -16.87 22.06
CA VAL A 84 -7.45 -17.22 20.76
C VAL A 84 -8.16 -16.50 19.60
N ARG A 85 -9.48 -16.28 19.71
CA ARG A 85 -10.27 -15.65 18.64
C ARG A 85 -9.77 -14.25 18.26
N PRO A 86 -9.53 -13.31 19.19
CA PRO A 86 -8.99 -11.99 18.84
C PRO A 86 -7.59 -12.06 18.26
N LEU A 87 -6.74 -13.03 18.66
CA LEU A 87 -5.41 -13.21 18.04
C LEU A 87 -5.53 -13.64 16.57
N VAL A 88 -6.43 -14.57 16.27
CA VAL A 88 -6.70 -14.98 14.88
C VAL A 88 -7.26 -13.81 14.06
N ALA A 89 -8.17 -13.03 14.65
CA ALA A 89 -8.70 -11.84 13.97
C ALA A 89 -7.62 -10.79 13.72
N ALA A 90 -6.73 -10.55 14.69
CA ALA A 90 -5.60 -9.64 14.53
C ALA A 90 -4.61 -10.13 13.45
N ALA A 91 -4.29 -11.43 13.44
CA ALA A 91 -3.45 -12.02 12.40
C ALA A 91 -4.07 -11.85 10.99
N SER A 92 -5.39 -12.03 10.88
CA SER A 92 -6.10 -11.82 9.61
C SER A 92 -6.09 -10.35 9.18
N ARG A 93 -6.20 -9.39 10.11
CA ARG A 93 -6.08 -7.96 9.83
C ARG A 93 -4.66 -7.60 9.34
N ILE A 94 -3.62 -8.14 10.02
CA ILE A 94 -2.22 -7.96 9.60
C ILE A 94 -2.01 -8.50 8.18
N ALA A 95 -2.52 -9.70 7.88
CA ALA A 95 -2.47 -10.28 6.55
C ALA A 95 -3.23 -9.46 5.49
N GLY A 96 -4.25 -8.73 5.89
CA GLY A 96 -5.01 -7.79 5.05
C GLY A 96 -4.39 -6.40 4.91
N GLY A 97 -3.20 -6.16 5.50
CA GLY A 97 -2.49 -4.88 5.41
C GLY A 97 -2.75 -3.90 6.55
N ASP A 98 -3.52 -4.28 7.56
CA ASP A 98 -3.69 -3.49 8.78
C ASP A 98 -2.60 -3.88 9.79
N PHE A 99 -1.53 -3.13 9.81
CA PHE A 99 -0.37 -3.39 10.67
C PHE A 99 -0.46 -2.74 12.05
N ASP A 100 -1.64 -2.23 12.45
CA ASP A 100 -1.89 -1.65 13.78
C ASP A 100 -3.13 -2.28 14.43
N PRO A 101 -3.22 -3.63 14.50
CA PRO A 101 -4.35 -4.28 15.13
C PRO A 101 -4.32 -4.07 16.64
N ASP A 102 -5.49 -3.82 17.21
CA ASP A 102 -5.66 -3.80 18.66
C ASP A 102 -5.55 -5.22 19.21
N LEU A 103 -4.46 -5.51 19.93
CA LEU A 103 -4.19 -6.80 20.53
C LEU A 103 -4.58 -6.79 22.01
N PRO A 104 -5.35 -7.79 22.48
CA PRO A 104 -5.73 -7.87 23.87
C PRO A 104 -4.52 -8.16 24.76
N ASP A 105 -4.50 -7.56 25.94
CA ASP A 105 -3.56 -7.95 26.99
C ASP A 105 -4.00 -9.31 27.58
N LEU A 106 -3.22 -10.33 27.31
CA LEU A 106 -3.49 -11.71 27.74
C LEU A 106 -2.64 -12.13 28.95
N GLY A 107 -1.94 -11.19 29.57
CA GLY A 107 -1.07 -11.46 30.72
C GLY A 107 0.24 -12.17 30.33
N SER A 108 0.87 -12.82 31.32
CA SER A 108 2.20 -13.44 31.18
C SER A 108 2.12 -14.96 31.02
N ASN A 109 1.29 -15.43 30.09
CA ASN A 109 1.21 -16.85 29.72
C ASN A 109 1.61 -17.02 28.24
N GLU A 110 1.60 -18.27 27.75
CA GLU A 110 1.99 -18.60 26.37
C GLU A 110 1.14 -17.82 25.32
N LEU A 111 -0.10 -17.47 25.64
CA LEU A 111 -0.96 -16.67 24.77
C LEU A 111 -0.57 -15.20 24.81
N GLY A 112 -0.12 -14.69 25.96
CA GLY A 112 0.45 -13.36 26.09
C GLY A 112 1.76 -13.21 25.30
N ASP A 113 2.63 -14.22 25.40
CA ASP A 113 3.87 -14.27 24.61
C ASP A 113 3.59 -14.29 23.10
N LEU A 114 2.58 -15.06 22.69
CA LEU A 114 2.15 -15.10 21.29
C LEU A 114 1.59 -13.74 20.83
N ALA A 115 0.78 -13.07 21.66
CA ALA A 115 0.26 -11.74 21.38
C ALA A 115 1.41 -10.73 21.20
N GLN A 116 2.43 -10.80 22.04
CA GLN A 116 3.59 -9.92 21.99
C GLN A 116 4.46 -10.17 20.75
N GLN A 117 4.67 -11.44 20.37
CA GLN A 117 5.36 -11.78 19.13
C GLN A 117 4.59 -11.30 17.90
N LEU A 118 3.26 -11.48 17.88
CA LEU A 118 2.40 -11.00 16.80
C LEU A 118 2.46 -9.46 16.68
N HIS A 119 2.48 -8.76 17.81
CA HIS A 119 2.68 -7.31 17.84
C HIS A 119 4.03 -6.91 17.24
N GLY A 120 5.10 -7.62 17.61
CA GLY A 120 6.45 -7.39 17.07
C GLY A 120 6.50 -7.57 15.55
N VAL A 121 5.87 -8.63 15.03
CA VAL A 121 5.75 -8.88 13.59
C VAL A 121 4.96 -7.77 12.90
N ALA A 122 3.83 -7.35 13.48
CA ALA A 122 3.03 -6.25 12.93
C ALA A 122 3.82 -4.94 12.85
N GLN A 123 4.55 -4.59 13.91
CA GLN A 123 5.44 -3.40 13.92
C GLN A 123 6.54 -3.49 12.86
N GLN A 124 7.18 -4.66 12.71
CA GLN A 124 8.22 -4.86 11.70
C GLN A 124 7.67 -4.73 10.28
N LEU A 125 6.48 -5.29 10.01
CA LEU A 125 5.80 -5.14 8.72
C LEU A 125 5.43 -3.68 8.45
N ARG A 126 4.91 -2.98 9.46
CA ARG A 126 4.58 -1.55 9.37
C ARG A 126 5.81 -0.69 9.02
N THR A 127 6.93 -0.95 9.68
CA THR A 127 8.19 -0.24 9.39
C THR A 127 8.65 -0.53 7.97
N ARG A 128 8.70 -1.79 7.57
CA ARG A 128 9.09 -2.16 6.19
C ARG A 128 8.18 -1.58 5.12
N HIS A 129 6.87 -1.54 5.39
CA HIS A 129 5.92 -0.94 4.44
C HIS A 129 6.13 0.56 4.28
N ARG A 130 6.44 1.26 5.39
CA ARG A 130 6.78 2.69 5.34
C ARG A 130 8.11 2.94 4.63
N ASP A 131 9.11 2.11 4.87
CA ASP A 131 10.42 2.23 4.23
C ASP A 131 10.30 2.02 2.72
N LEU A 132 9.52 1.02 2.28
CA LEU A 132 9.23 0.80 0.86
C LEU A 132 8.50 1.99 0.23
N ALA A 133 7.47 2.51 0.88
CA ALA A 133 6.74 3.67 0.38
C ALA A 133 7.64 4.93 0.27
N ALA A 134 8.53 5.14 1.24
CA ALA A 134 9.49 6.23 1.20
C ALA A 134 10.53 6.05 0.08
N GLU A 135 10.97 4.81 -0.17
CA GLU A 135 11.90 4.50 -1.26
C GLU A 135 11.24 4.69 -2.63
N GLU A 136 9.99 4.23 -2.80
CA GLU A 136 9.20 4.46 -4.01
C GLU A 136 9.03 5.96 -4.29
N GLN A 137 8.70 6.75 -3.27
CA GLN A 137 8.60 8.20 -3.39
C GLN A 137 9.92 8.84 -3.80
N ARG A 138 11.03 8.41 -3.18
CA ARG A 138 12.37 8.90 -3.54
C ARG A 138 12.75 8.58 -4.98
N ILE A 139 12.43 7.36 -5.45
CA ILE A 139 12.65 6.98 -6.86
C ILE A 139 11.80 7.87 -7.78
N GLU A 140 10.55 8.13 -7.43
CA GLU A 140 9.68 9.02 -8.21
C GLU A 140 10.21 10.45 -8.26
N GLU A 141 10.68 11.00 -7.15
CA GLU A 141 11.30 12.33 -7.10
C GLU A 141 12.58 12.38 -7.98
N MET A 142 13.42 11.33 -7.95
CA MET A 142 14.58 11.24 -8.83
C MET A 142 14.20 11.16 -10.31
N LEU A 143 13.17 10.38 -10.65
CA LEU A 143 12.69 10.30 -12.03
C LEU A 143 12.12 11.64 -12.51
N ARG A 144 11.39 12.35 -11.68
CA ARG A 144 10.85 13.69 -11.99
C ARG A 144 11.93 14.74 -12.21
N ALA A 145 13.11 14.56 -11.61
CA ALA A 145 14.23 15.45 -11.85
C ALA A 145 14.90 15.26 -13.21
N ILE A 146 14.67 14.10 -13.85
CA ILE A 146 15.34 13.72 -15.12
C ILE A 146 14.36 13.66 -16.30
N LEU A 147 13.10 13.25 -16.03
CA LEU A 147 12.10 12.96 -17.05
C LEU A 147 10.85 13.83 -16.88
N PRO A 148 10.22 14.25 -17.97
CA PRO A 148 8.89 14.86 -17.93
C PRO A 148 7.85 13.93 -17.28
N PRO A 149 6.89 14.48 -16.50
CA PRO A 149 5.92 13.68 -15.74
C PRO A 149 5.16 12.64 -16.58
N ARG A 150 4.80 12.98 -17.81
CA ARG A 150 4.09 12.10 -18.77
C ARG A 150 4.84 10.83 -19.15
N LEU A 151 6.18 10.80 -18.99
CA LEU A 151 7.02 9.65 -19.35
C LEU A 151 7.35 8.76 -18.16
N ILE A 152 7.16 9.24 -16.93
CA ILE A 152 7.52 8.52 -15.70
C ILE A 152 6.75 7.20 -15.59
N GLU A 153 5.43 7.22 -15.82
CA GLU A 153 4.60 6.02 -15.75
C GLU A 153 5.03 4.98 -16.81
N ARG A 154 5.27 5.43 -18.05
CA ARG A 154 5.69 4.54 -19.14
C ARG A 154 7.04 3.88 -18.88
N VAL A 155 7.98 4.64 -18.29
CA VAL A 155 9.30 4.10 -17.88
C VAL A 155 9.15 3.14 -16.71
N ARG A 156 8.27 3.43 -15.74
CA ARG A 156 7.97 2.55 -14.60
C ARG A 156 7.36 1.22 -15.05
N ASP A 157 6.49 1.26 -16.06
CA ASP A 157 5.88 0.07 -16.66
C ASP A 157 6.86 -0.74 -17.51
N GLY A 158 8.12 -0.30 -17.59
CA GLY A 158 9.21 -0.99 -18.30
C GLY A 158 9.22 -0.76 -19.79
N GLU A 159 8.49 0.24 -20.31
CA GLU A 159 8.55 0.63 -21.72
C GLU A 159 9.96 1.11 -22.07
N ARG A 160 10.50 0.60 -23.15
CA ARG A 160 11.85 0.93 -23.65
C ARG A 160 11.78 1.56 -25.02
N GLY A 161 12.67 2.54 -25.26
CA GLY A 161 12.72 3.21 -26.56
C GLY A 161 11.46 4.05 -26.82
N ILE A 162 11.02 4.78 -25.80
CA ILE A 162 9.87 5.67 -25.88
C ILE A 162 10.20 6.78 -26.89
N VAL A 163 9.43 6.89 -27.96
CA VAL A 163 9.52 7.96 -28.95
C VAL A 163 8.12 8.44 -29.27
N ASP A 164 7.87 9.72 -29.06
CA ASP A 164 6.61 10.37 -29.37
C ASP A 164 6.86 11.43 -30.45
N VAL A 165 6.08 11.40 -31.53
CA VAL A 165 6.08 12.44 -32.55
C VAL A 165 5.06 13.51 -32.13
N VAL A 166 5.49 14.75 -32.13
CA VAL A 166 4.66 15.90 -31.78
C VAL A 166 4.60 16.81 -33.01
N ASP A 167 3.41 16.91 -33.56
CA ASP A 167 3.15 17.81 -34.68
C ASP A 167 3.08 19.25 -34.15
N THR A 168 3.93 20.13 -34.74
CA THR A 168 3.90 21.58 -34.46
C THR A 168 4.16 22.00 -33.02
N ALA A 169 5.24 21.52 -32.38
CA ALA A 169 5.71 22.07 -31.12
C ALA A 169 6.50 23.37 -31.31
N THR A 170 6.48 24.25 -30.31
CA THR A 170 7.35 25.45 -30.30
C THR A 170 8.51 25.22 -29.35
N VAL A 171 9.72 25.38 -29.89
CA VAL A 171 10.98 25.24 -29.15
C VAL A 171 11.54 26.62 -28.83
N VAL A 172 11.88 26.84 -27.57
CA VAL A 172 12.55 28.06 -27.07
C VAL A 172 13.96 27.69 -26.64
N SER A 173 14.94 28.30 -27.25
CA SER A 173 16.36 28.22 -26.87
C SER A 173 16.75 29.46 -26.09
N VAL A 174 17.17 29.29 -24.84
CA VAL A 174 17.66 30.33 -23.96
C VAL A 174 19.17 30.16 -23.80
N MET A 175 19.94 31.15 -24.22
CA MET A 175 21.37 31.19 -24.01
C MET A 175 21.74 32.30 -23.00
N LEU A 176 22.34 31.87 -21.90
CA LEU A 176 22.81 32.74 -20.82
C LEU A 176 24.17 33.35 -21.17
N ILE A 177 24.34 34.62 -20.86
CA ILE A 177 25.60 35.34 -21.11
C ILE A 177 26.06 35.99 -19.81
N GLY A 178 27.33 35.92 -19.53
CA GLY A 178 27.93 36.56 -18.36
C GLY A 178 27.97 35.65 -17.14
N LEU A 179 27.69 34.36 -17.30
CA LEU A 179 27.97 33.39 -16.25
C LEU A 179 29.45 33.43 -15.88
N PRO A 180 29.82 33.37 -14.59
CA PRO A 180 31.19 33.29 -14.15
C PRO A 180 31.89 32.07 -14.78
N ASP A 181 33.20 32.19 -15.02
CA ASP A 181 33.99 31.09 -15.59
C ASP A 181 34.07 29.92 -14.55
N PRO A 182 33.77 28.68 -14.93
CA PRO A 182 33.91 27.51 -14.02
C PRO A 182 35.33 27.30 -13.49
N SER A 183 36.34 27.91 -14.11
CA SER A 183 37.74 27.90 -13.67
C SER A 183 38.07 28.99 -12.63
N ASP A 184 37.12 29.87 -12.29
CA ASP A 184 37.31 30.92 -11.28
C ASP A 184 37.45 30.29 -9.88
N PRO A 185 38.28 30.81 -8.98
CA PRO A 185 38.44 30.30 -7.64
C PRO A 185 37.15 30.24 -6.80
N ASP A 186 36.12 30.98 -7.20
CA ASP A 186 34.81 31.00 -6.53
C ASP A 186 33.77 30.11 -7.29
N GLN A 187 34.08 28.81 -7.44
CA GLN A 187 33.23 27.84 -8.11
C GLN A 187 31.85 27.67 -7.44
N ASP A 188 31.78 27.84 -6.12
CA ASP A 188 30.54 27.69 -5.35
C ASP A 188 29.52 28.78 -5.73
N ALA A 189 29.98 30.03 -5.89
CA ALA A 189 29.13 31.14 -6.33
C ALA A 189 28.59 30.92 -7.76
N THR A 190 29.43 30.40 -8.67
CA THR A 190 29.02 30.08 -10.05
C THR A 190 27.94 28.99 -10.09
N LEU A 191 28.10 27.92 -9.29
CA LEU A 191 27.16 26.85 -9.21
C LEU A 191 25.82 27.29 -8.60
N GLU A 192 25.91 28.10 -7.54
CA GLU A 192 24.72 28.69 -6.88
C GLU A 192 23.95 29.61 -7.83
N ALA A 193 24.66 30.46 -8.57
CA ALA A 193 24.07 31.33 -9.59
C ALA A 193 23.35 30.53 -10.68
N SER A 194 24.02 29.53 -11.24
CA SER A 194 23.46 28.66 -12.27
C SER A 194 22.23 27.89 -11.77
N SER A 195 22.30 27.35 -10.55
CA SER A 195 21.19 26.60 -9.94
C SER A 195 19.97 27.51 -9.68
N ARG A 196 20.20 28.75 -9.25
CA ARG A 196 19.14 29.72 -9.01
C ARG A 196 18.44 30.09 -10.33
N ILE A 197 19.19 30.44 -11.37
CA ILE A 197 18.65 30.79 -12.68
C ILE A 197 17.83 29.63 -13.25
N VAL A 198 18.35 28.41 -13.17
CA VAL A 198 17.61 27.22 -13.61
C VAL A 198 16.29 27.07 -12.89
N THR A 199 16.27 27.30 -11.58
CA THR A 199 15.04 27.22 -10.76
C THR A 199 14.03 28.30 -11.15
N ASP A 200 14.49 29.54 -11.31
CA ASP A 200 13.63 30.66 -11.67
C ASP A 200 13.06 30.52 -13.08
N LEU A 201 13.86 30.01 -14.02
CA LEU A 201 13.39 29.70 -15.37
C LEU A 201 12.42 28.51 -15.41
N ASP A 202 12.59 27.51 -14.53
CA ASP A 202 11.64 26.41 -14.42
C ASP A 202 10.28 26.87 -13.87
N LEU A 203 10.28 27.78 -12.91
CA LEU A 203 9.05 28.39 -12.40
C LEU A 203 8.33 29.19 -13.49
N LEU A 204 9.05 30.03 -14.20
CA LEU A 204 8.51 30.80 -15.32
C LEU A 204 7.99 29.90 -16.45
N ALA A 205 8.71 28.83 -16.78
CA ALA A 205 8.27 27.84 -17.76
C ALA A 205 6.98 27.13 -17.36
N GLY A 206 6.88 26.75 -16.08
CA GLY A 206 5.66 26.14 -15.53
C GLY A 206 4.44 27.06 -15.58
N GLU A 207 4.62 28.35 -15.28
CA GLU A 207 3.56 29.38 -15.38
C GLU A 207 3.08 29.59 -16.83
N ASN A 208 3.94 29.38 -17.82
CA ASN A 208 3.64 29.49 -19.24
C ASN A 208 3.39 28.15 -19.92
N GLU A 209 3.23 27.05 -19.16
CA GLU A 209 2.96 25.69 -19.71
C GLU A 209 4.06 25.15 -20.64
N LEU A 210 5.32 25.53 -20.41
CA LEU A 210 6.48 24.99 -21.10
C LEU A 210 7.15 23.88 -20.26
N GLU A 211 7.71 22.90 -20.93
CA GLU A 211 8.55 21.88 -20.33
C GLU A 211 10.02 22.10 -20.69
N ARG A 212 10.92 22.11 -19.72
CA ARG A 212 12.35 22.10 -19.97
C ARG A 212 12.81 20.73 -20.44
N VAL A 213 13.57 20.67 -21.53
CA VAL A 213 13.99 19.43 -22.17
C VAL A 213 15.51 19.25 -22.24
N HIS A 214 16.26 20.30 -22.10
CA HIS A 214 17.72 20.25 -22.07
C HIS A 214 18.30 21.32 -21.19
N ILE A 215 19.38 21.01 -20.50
CA ILE A 215 20.13 21.92 -19.67
C ILE A 215 21.64 21.72 -19.89
N SER A 216 22.32 22.81 -20.18
CA SER A 216 23.76 22.97 -19.97
C SER A 216 24.00 24.24 -19.16
N ALA A 217 25.23 24.52 -18.78
CA ALA A 217 25.54 25.67 -17.93
C ALA A 217 25.02 27.00 -18.53
N ASP A 218 25.15 27.15 -19.85
CA ASP A 218 24.89 28.37 -20.60
C ASP A 218 23.72 28.26 -21.58
N HIS A 219 23.16 27.06 -21.78
CA HIS A 219 22.13 26.84 -22.79
C HIS A 219 21.03 25.94 -22.27
N GLN A 220 19.79 26.40 -22.39
CA GLN A 220 18.59 25.67 -21.98
C GLN A 220 17.58 25.64 -23.11
N LEU A 221 16.88 24.50 -23.26
CA LEU A 221 15.79 24.32 -24.22
C LEU A 221 14.49 24.05 -23.51
N PHE A 222 13.45 24.76 -23.93
CA PHE A 222 12.08 24.58 -23.45
C PHE A 222 11.17 24.26 -24.63
N LEU A 223 10.12 23.50 -24.35
CA LEU A 223 9.09 23.12 -25.33
C LEU A 223 7.72 23.56 -24.88
N ALA A 224 6.97 24.15 -25.77
CA ALA A 224 5.54 24.35 -25.69
C ALA A 224 4.79 23.43 -26.65
N GLY A 225 3.55 23.05 -26.33
CA GLY A 225 2.71 22.20 -27.20
C GLY A 225 2.86 20.71 -26.99
N LEU A 226 3.54 20.25 -25.94
CA LEU A 226 3.61 18.84 -25.61
C LEU A 226 2.25 18.34 -25.08
N GLY A 227 1.60 17.45 -25.84
CA GLY A 227 0.30 16.88 -25.48
C GLY A 227 -0.93 17.68 -25.90
N ARG A 228 -0.73 18.73 -26.72
CA ARG A 228 -1.83 19.53 -27.30
C ARG A 228 -1.71 19.57 -28.83
N PRO A 229 -2.81 19.60 -29.57
CA PRO A 229 -2.77 19.75 -31.01
C PRO A 229 -2.55 21.24 -31.39
N GLY A 230 -1.55 21.52 -32.19
CA GLY A 230 -1.24 22.83 -32.77
C GLY A 230 -0.04 23.55 -32.15
N PRO A 231 0.46 24.61 -32.82
CA PRO A 231 1.61 25.35 -32.32
C PRO A 231 1.19 26.23 -31.14
N GLU A 232 1.69 25.91 -29.95
CA GLU A 232 1.54 26.72 -28.75
C GLU A 232 2.59 27.84 -28.77
N VAL A 233 2.43 28.81 -29.71
CA VAL A 233 3.38 29.90 -29.92
C VAL A 233 3.21 31.00 -28.84
N GLU A 234 1.98 31.32 -28.47
CA GLU A 234 1.69 32.40 -27.48
C GLU A 234 2.33 32.12 -26.12
N PRO A 235 2.19 30.94 -25.48
CA PRO A 235 2.88 30.66 -24.24
C PRO A 235 4.41 30.75 -24.39
N ALA A 236 4.95 30.27 -25.51
CA ALA A 236 6.38 30.29 -25.77
C ALA A 236 6.93 31.73 -25.91
N ILE A 237 6.20 32.63 -26.58
CA ILE A 237 6.62 34.01 -26.71
C ILE A 237 6.45 34.77 -25.43
N GLY A 238 5.37 34.51 -24.67
CA GLY A 238 5.16 35.07 -23.34
C GLY A 238 6.30 34.72 -22.39
N PHE A 239 6.71 33.47 -22.38
CA PHE A 239 7.89 32.99 -21.65
C PHE A 239 9.14 33.75 -22.13
N ALA A 240 9.41 33.78 -23.42
CA ALA A 240 10.60 34.37 -24.02
C ALA A 240 10.71 35.87 -23.68
N ALA A 241 9.61 36.62 -23.62
CA ALA A 241 9.58 38.03 -23.28
C ALA A 241 10.00 38.31 -21.82
N LEU A 242 9.71 37.39 -20.91
CA LEU A 242 9.99 37.53 -19.49
C LEU A 242 11.35 36.95 -19.05
N VAL A 243 11.94 36.09 -19.85
CA VAL A 243 13.24 35.42 -19.53
C VAL A 243 14.33 36.46 -19.22
N GLY A 244 14.40 37.55 -20.01
CA GLY A 244 15.38 38.60 -19.80
C GLY A 244 15.30 39.27 -18.42
N ASP A 245 14.09 39.58 -17.98
CA ASP A 245 13.84 40.23 -16.68
C ASP A 245 14.19 39.26 -15.51
N VAL A 246 13.81 38.01 -15.63
CA VAL A 246 14.12 36.98 -14.63
C VAL A 246 15.63 36.80 -14.47
N VAL A 247 16.36 36.64 -15.59
CA VAL A 247 17.83 36.49 -15.56
C VAL A 247 18.52 37.72 -15.05
N ALA A 248 18.06 38.92 -15.45
CA ALA A 248 18.62 40.19 -14.95
C ALA A 248 18.40 40.37 -13.43
N ALA A 249 17.20 39.99 -12.91
CA ALA A 249 16.91 40.02 -11.49
C ALA A 249 17.82 39.07 -10.70
N ALA A 250 17.98 37.83 -11.18
CA ALA A 250 18.90 36.85 -10.58
C ALA A 250 20.36 37.36 -10.60
N GLY A 251 20.78 37.98 -11.69
CA GLY A 251 22.11 38.60 -11.80
C GLY A 251 22.34 39.71 -10.77
N GLN A 252 21.33 40.58 -10.53
CA GLN A 252 21.41 41.63 -9.51
C GLN A 252 21.56 41.06 -8.11
N GLU A 253 20.78 40.02 -7.75
CA GLU A 253 20.86 39.39 -6.44
C GLU A 253 22.23 38.75 -6.19
N LEU A 254 22.85 38.20 -7.23
CA LEU A 254 24.14 37.52 -7.20
C LEU A 254 25.34 38.47 -7.42
N GLY A 255 25.10 39.73 -7.73
CA GLY A 255 26.13 40.72 -7.99
C GLY A 255 26.88 40.47 -9.30
N VAL A 256 26.30 39.74 -10.25
CA VAL A 256 26.89 39.47 -11.58
C VAL A 256 26.02 40.07 -12.68
N SER A 257 26.67 40.49 -13.78
CA SER A 257 25.95 41.05 -14.95
C SER A 257 25.57 39.88 -15.88
N LEU A 258 24.33 39.45 -15.76
CA LEU A 258 23.76 38.40 -16.61
C LEU A 258 22.89 39.01 -17.71
N ASP A 259 22.86 38.35 -18.84
CA ASP A 259 22.04 38.69 -20.00
C ASP A 259 21.62 37.41 -20.74
N VAL A 260 20.69 37.52 -21.68
CA VAL A 260 20.17 36.40 -22.43
C VAL A 260 20.13 36.66 -23.93
N ARG A 261 20.14 35.58 -24.69
CA ARG A 261 19.75 35.52 -26.09
C ARG A 261 18.71 34.44 -26.24
N VAL A 262 17.66 34.72 -26.96
CA VAL A 262 16.54 33.77 -27.10
C VAL A 262 16.25 33.52 -28.57
N GLY A 263 16.07 32.28 -28.92
CA GLY A 263 15.65 31.84 -30.26
C GLY A 263 14.42 30.96 -30.18
N LEU A 264 13.41 31.21 -31.00
CA LEU A 264 12.21 30.39 -31.10
C LEU A 264 12.04 29.81 -32.52
N SER A 265 11.57 28.56 -32.54
CA SER A 265 11.22 27.90 -33.78
C SER A 265 10.07 26.94 -33.56
N ALA A 266 9.08 26.94 -34.45
CA ALA A 266 7.95 26.01 -34.43
C ALA A 266 8.01 25.02 -35.57
N GLY A 267 7.57 23.80 -35.37
CA GLY A 267 7.48 22.73 -36.32
C GLY A 267 7.40 21.35 -35.68
N ASP A 268 7.48 20.31 -36.53
CA ASP A 268 7.39 18.93 -36.08
C ASP A 268 8.66 18.49 -35.35
N ILE A 269 8.48 17.82 -34.23
CA ILE A 269 9.57 17.28 -33.43
C ILE A 269 9.29 15.83 -33.06
N ALA A 270 10.33 15.09 -32.71
CA ALA A 270 10.22 13.84 -31.98
C ALA A 270 10.82 14.02 -30.60
N THR A 271 10.15 13.50 -29.58
CA THR A 271 10.64 13.47 -28.19
C THR A 271 10.74 12.04 -27.72
N GLY A 272 11.64 11.75 -26.79
CA GLY A 272 11.72 10.38 -26.29
C GLY A 272 12.79 10.17 -25.24
N VAL A 273 12.84 8.94 -24.73
CA VAL A 273 13.80 8.51 -23.72
C VAL A 273 14.85 7.63 -24.38
N LEU A 274 16.09 8.06 -24.34
CA LEU A 274 17.25 7.33 -24.85
C LEU A 274 18.03 6.67 -23.71
N GLY A 275 18.67 5.57 -24.06
CA GLY A 275 19.56 4.85 -23.18
C GLY A 275 18.86 3.76 -22.37
N SER A 276 19.65 2.78 -21.92
CA SER A 276 19.20 1.66 -21.10
C SER A 276 19.87 1.64 -19.72
N GLN A 277 21.07 2.21 -19.63
CA GLN A 277 21.82 2.33 -18.36
C GLN A 277 21.79 3.77 -17.84
N GLN A 278 21.82 4.72 -18.75
CA GLN A 278 21.72 6.14 -18.44
C GLN A 278 20.57 6.71 -19.25
N LEU A 279 19.45 6.97 -18.59
CA LEU A 279 18.28 7.53 -19.21
C LEU A 279 18.49 9.01 -19.48
N SER A 280 18.20 9.44 -20.71
CA SER A 280 18.23 10.85 -21.10
C SER A 280 16.98 11.15 -21.91
N PHE A 281 16.29 12.22 -21.54
CA PHE A 281 15.22 12.76 -22.37
C PHE A 281 15.84 13.57 -23.51
N GLY A 282 15.39 13.31 -24.73
CA GLY A 282 15.90 13.96 -25.93
C GLY A 282 14.77 14.51 -26.80
N VAL A 283 15.15 15.52 -27.60
CA VAL A 283 14.29 16.15 -28.61
C VAL A 283 15.02 16.18 -29.92
N TRP A 284 14.34 15.78 -30.98
CA TRP A 284 14.90 15.73 -32.34
C TRP A 284 13.98 16.42 -33.33
N GLY A 285 14.57 16.94 -34.39
CA GLY A 285 13.89 17.65 -35.45
C GLY A 285 14.62 18.94 -35.83
N ASP A 286 14.10 19.65 -36.80
CA ASP A 286 14.63 20.97 -37.21
C ASP A 286 14.38 22.08 -36.16
N PRO A 287 13.20 22.17 -35.53
CA PRO A 287 12.91 23.26 -34.60
C PRO A 287 13.94 23.45 -33.47
N PRO A 288 14.42 22.41 -32.74
CA PRO A 288 15.47 22.57 -31.74
C PRO A 288 16.76 23.16 -32.30
N ARG A 289 17.18 22.71 -33.46
CA ARG A 289 18.38 23.17 -34.14
C ARG A 289 18.25 24.63 -34.59
N VAL A 290 17.10 24.97 -35.18
CA VAL A 290 16.82 26.34 -35.65
C VAL A 290 16.72 27.30 -34.49
N ALA A 291 15.98 26.96 -33.40
CA ALA A 291 15.90 27.78 -32.21
C ALA A 291 17.27 28.04 -31.58
N ALA A 292 18.12 27.01 -31.45
CA ALA A 292 19.49 27.16 -30.97
C ALA A 292 20.33 28.06 -31.85
N THR A 293 20.21 27.94 -33.18
CA THR A 293 20.92 28.82 -34.16
C THR A 293 20.47 30.28 -34.02
N LEU A 294 19.14 30.51 -33.91
CA LEU A 294 18.60 31.85 -33.72
C LEU A 294 19.08 32.48 -32.39
N GLY A 295 19.07 31.69 -31.28
CA GLY A 295 19.63 32.14 -30.03
C GLY A 295 21.10 32.50 -30.11
N ALA A 296 21.90 31.72 -30.86
CA ALA A 296 23.33 31.98 -31.03
C ALA A 296 23.63 33.27 -31.79
N ILE A 297 22.84 33.65 -32.81
CA ILE A 297 23.02 34.85 -33.61
C ILE A 297 22.29 36.07 -33.05
N ALA A 298 21.37 35.89 -32.11
CA ALA A 298 20.65 36.99 -31.43
C ALA A 298 21.62 37.91 -30.69
N ARG A 299 21.28 39.19 -30.58
CA ARG A 299 21.98 40.14 -29.72
C ARG A 299 21.57 39.95 -28.27
N ARG A 300 22.33 40.52 -27.36
CA ARG A 300 21.99 40.52 -25.92
C ARG A 300 20.60 41.13 -25.72
N GLY A 301 19.75 40.48 -24.94
CA GLY A 301 18.37 40.87 -24.68
C GLY A 301 17.43 40.73 -25.89
N GLN A 302 17.87 40.13 -26.99
CA GLN A 302 17.06 39.97 -28.20
C GLN A 302 16.42 38.58 -28.27
N VAL A 303 15.16 38.56 -28.71
CA VAL A 303 14.41 37.37 -29.06
C VAL A 303 14.31 37.27 -30.58
N LEU A 304 14.78 36.17 -31.19
CA LEU A 304 14.66 35.87 -32.61
C LEU A 304 13.68 34.73 -32.83
N VAL A 305 12.86 34.85 -33.86
CA VAL A 305 11.88 33.84 -34.24
C VAL A 305 12.03 33.44 -35.70
N ASN A 306 11.72 32.18 -36.05
CA ASN A 306 11.63 31.78 -37.46
C ASN A 306 10.28 32.18 -38.06
N ALA A 307 10.16 32.03 -39.39
CA ALA A 307 8.95 32.37 -40.13
C ALA A 307 7.71 31.63 -39.62
N SER A 308 7.83 30.35 -39.28
CA SER A 308 6.71 29.54 -38.76
C SER A 308 6.15 30.07 -37.44
N VAL A 309 6.98 30.69 -36.60
CA VAL A 309 6.52 31.37 -35.36
C VAL A 309 5.92 32.71 -35.74
N ALA A 310 6.59 33.51 -36.59
CA ALA A 310 6.16 34.83 -36.98
C ALA A 310 4.76 34.84 -37.64
N ASP A 311 4.47 33.83 -38.48
CA ASP A 311 3.22 33.72 -39.27
C ASP A 311 1.99 33.43 -38.34
N VAL A 312 2.21 32.95 -37.14
CA VAL A 312 1.14 32.53 -36.18
C VAL A 312 0.96 33.58 -35.07
N LEU A 313 1.93 34.50 -34.90
CA LEU A 313 1.82 35.54 -33.87
C LEU A 313 0.64 36.46 -34.13
N ASP A 314 -0.05 36.83 -33.05
CA ASP A 314 -1.16 37.73 -33.11
C ASP A 314 -0.68 39.23 -33.23
N ALA A 315 -1.62 40.12 -33.45
CA ALA A 315 -1.33 41.57 -33.63
C ALA A 315 -0.76 42.27 -32.38
N ASN A 316 -0.67 41.61 -31.25
CA ASN A 316 -0.09 42.16 -30.03
C ASN A 316 1.44 42.13 -30.05
N TRP A 317 2.02 41.34 -30.95
CA TRP A 317 3.47 41.18 -31.09
C TRP A 317 3.95 41.87 -32.37
N HIS A 318 4.98 42.70 -32.23
CA HIS A 318 5.63 43.34 -33.38
C HIS A 318 6.92 42.57 -33.71
N VAL A 319 7.00 42.06 -34.93
CA VAL A 319 8.18 41.35 -35.45
C VAL A 319 8.81 42.14 -36.54
N ASP A 320 10.04 42.60 -36.32
CA ASP A 320 10.82 43.29 -37.36
C ASP A 320 11.64 42.28 -38.19
N PRO A 321 11.54 42.29 -39.49
CA PRO A 321 12.40 41.47 -40.35
C PRO A 321 13.86 41.89 -40.18
N ILE A 322 14.75 40.91 -39.99
CA ILE A 322 16.18 41.17 -39.92
C ILE A 322 16.74 41.06 -41.35
N ASP A 323 17.28 42.21 -41.85
CA ASP A 323 18.03 42.21 -43.11
C ASP A 323 19.30 41.36 -42.96
N GLY A 324 19.39 40.32 -43.73
CA GLY A 324 20.51 39.38 -43.73
C GLY A 324 20.18 37.97 -43.22
N GLY A 325 18.93 37.56 -43.32
CA GLY A 325 18.57 36.18 -43.07
C GLY A 325 19.49 35.23 -43.88
N MET A 326 20.42 34.56 -43.19
CA MET A 326 21.05 33.41 -43.77
C MET A 326 19.95 32.41 -44.03
N GLY A 327 19.56 32.25 -45.30
CA GLY A 327 18.81 31.05 -45.66
C GLY A 327 19.64 29.89 -45.21
N LEU A 328 19.13 29.11 -44.26
CA LEU A 328 19.63 27.79 -44.01
C LEU A 328 19.30 27.03 -45.31
N ASN A 329 20.28 27.01 -46.21
CA ASN A 329 20.20 26.16 -47.42
C ASN A 329 20.19 24.72 -46.91
N ASP A 330 19.34 23.91 -47.56
CA ASP A 330 19.13 22.48 -47.36
C ASP A 330 20.40 21.68 -47.08
#